data_939650d6788368b356ee975325f2c394
#
_entry.id   939650d6788368b356ee975325f2c394
#
_cell.length_a   1.000
_cell.length_b   1.000
_cell.length_c   1.000
_cell.angle_alpha   90.00
_cell.angle_beta   90.00
_cell.angle_gamma   90.00
#
_symmetry.space_group_name_H-M   'P 1'
#
loop_
_entity.id
_entity.type
_entity.pdbx_description
1 polymer ?
#
loop_
_entity_poly.entity_id
_entity_poly.type
_entity_poly.pdbx_seq_one_letter_code
_entity_poly.pdbx_strand_id
1 'polypeptide(L)'
;RCNPLQMVINEETVGEIGRLIRESDQAAWESMGHKPYNVLQLTHSGRRSNNKNWEPTPLAVCENPYMDDHTSIDGSCGKIEIATDEKIEEIIEGFIHGAELAAEAGFDCVDVKVCHEYILRELLSAFTRPGKFGGSFENRTRALFDIIDGIRRRVGGGIEICVRLNAYDCVPYPMAGEW
;
A
#
# COMPACT_ATOMS: atom_id res chain seq x y z
N ARG A 1 0.38 -10.16 -2.39
CA ARG A 1 1.71 -9.94 -1.77
C ARG A 1 2.80 -10.11 -2.81
N CYS A 2 3.91 -9.37 -2.71
CA CYS A 2 5.08 -9.57 -3.59
C CYS A 2 6.21 -10.42 -2.97
N ASN A 3 6.10 -10.79 -1.69
CA ASN A 3 7.10 -11.59 -0.98
C ASN A 3 6.40 -12.65 -0.10
N PRO A 4 6.82 -13.95 -0.14
CA PRO A 4 6.24 -15.01 0.67
C PRO A 4 6.31 -14.77 2.17
N LEU A 5 7.37 -14.14 2.61
CA LEU A 5 7.61 -13.84 4.03
C LEU A 5 7.01 -12.50 4.47
N GLN A 6 6.28 -11.80 3.59
CA GLN A 6 5.64 -10.54 3.95
C GLN A 6 4.56 -10.79 5.01
N MET A 7 4.70 -10.13 6.14
CA MET A 7 3.69 -10.13 7.20
C MET A 7 2.35 -9.60 6.65
N VAL A 8 1.28 -10.22 7.06
CA VAL A 8 -0.09 -9.79 6.76
C VAL A 8 -0.76 -9.47 8.07
N ILE A 9 -1.38 -8.29 8.17
CA ILE A 9 -2.23 -7.94 9.29
C ILE A 9 -3.69 -8.17 8.91
N ASN A 10 -4.38 -8.97 9.70
CA ASN A 10 -5.81 -9.29 9.60
C ASN A 10 -6.31 -9.75 10.97
N GLU A 11 -7.57 -10.12 11.07
CA GLU A 11 -8.22 -10.57 12.30
C GLU A 11 -7.55 -11.81 12.92
N GLU A 12 -6.95 -12.67 12.10
CA GLU A 12 -6.28 -13.88 12.57
C GLU A 12 -4.88 -13.58 13.13
N THR A 13 -4.20 -12.55 12.62
CA THR A 13 -2.81 -12.24 12.94
C THR A 13 -2.63 -11.05 13.88
N VAL A 14 -3.61 -10.18 14.04
CA VAL A 14 -3.52 -8.95 14.83
C VAL A 14 -3.14 -9.22 16.29
N GLY A 15 -3.71 -10.25 16.91
CA GLY A 15 -3.41 -10.61 18.29
C GLY A 15 -1.96 -11.04 18.51
N GLU A 16 -1.42 -11.86 17.59
CA GLU A 16 -0.01 -12.31 17.64
C GLU A 16 0.95 -11.16 17.36
N ILE A 17 0.65 -10.31 16.39
CA ILE A 17 1.44 -9.11 16.09
C ILE A 17 1.49 -8.21 17.31
N GLY A 18 0.35 -7.94 17.96
CA GLY A 18 0.29 -7.12 19.18
C GLY A 18 1.06 -7.73 20.35
N ARG A 19 1.07 -9.07 20.47
CA ARG A 19 1.92 -9.76 21.46
C ARG A 19 3.39 -9.51 21.20
N LEU A 20 3.84 -9.65 19.94
CA LEU A 20 5.24 -9.43 19.55
C LEU A 20 5.68 -7.99 19.77
N ILE A 21 4.82 -6.99 19.51
CA ILE A 21 5.10 -5.58 19.79
C ILE A 21 5.31 -5.38 21.28
N ARG A 22 4.41 -5.87 22.14
CA ARG A 22 4.55 -5.72 23.59
C ARG A 22 5.82 -6.38 24.13
N GLU A 23 6.20 -7.55 23.64
CA GLU A 23 7.43 -8.25 24.03
C GLU A 23 8.67 -7.46 23.58
N SER A 24 8.65 -6.92 22.35
CA SER A 24 9.73 -6.06 21.84
C SER A 24 9.87 -4.78 22.67
N ASP A 25 8.76 -4.12 22.98
CA ASP A 25 8.72 -2.92 23.80
C ASP A 25 9.29 -3.18 25.21
N GLN A 26 8.89 -4.29 25.82
CA GLN A 26 9.39 -4.68 27.14
C GLN A 26 10.91 -4.94 27.11
N ALA A 27 11.39 -5.72 26.14
CA ALA A 27 12.81 -6.02 26.00
C ALA A 27 13.65 -4.75 25.75
N ALA A 28 13.14 -3.83 24.93
CA ALA A 28 13.78 -2.54 24.68
C ALA A 28 13.80 -1.67 25.93
N TRP A 29 12.70 -1.62 26.68
CA TRP A 29 12.64 -0.88 27.94
C TRP A 29 13.66 -1.42 28.96
N GLU A 30 13.74 -2.72 29.14
CA GLU A 30 14.66 -3.36 30.07
C GLU A 30 16.13 -3.14 29.70
N SER A 31 16.45 -3.11 28.39
CA SER A 31 17.85 -2.96 27.92
C SER A 31 18.29 -1.53 27.70
N MET A 32 17.39 -0.63 27.31
CA MET A 32 17.73 0.74 26.87
C MET A 32 17.00 1.84 27.63
N GLY A 33 16.02 1.53 28.46
CA GLY A 33 15.22 2.51 29.22
C GLY A 33 14.22 3.30 28.38
N HIS A 34 13.94 2.89 27.14
CA HIS A 34 12.91 3.49 26.29
C HIS A 34 12.29 2.46 25.36
N LYS A 35 11.08 2.75 24.86
CA LYS A 35 10.39 1.94 23.86
C LYS A 35 10.78 2.36 22.44
N PRO A 36 10.79 1.43 21.48
CA PRO A 36 10.86 1.79 20.08
C PRO A 36 9.58 2.51 19.63
N TYR A 37 9.66 3.24 18.54
CA TYR A 37 8.50 3.79 17.83
C TYR A 37 8.12 2.80 16.74
N ASN A 38 6.98 2.13 16.90
CA ASN A 38 6.57 1.02 16.06
C ASN A 38 5.75 1.51 14.87
N VAL A 39 6.23 1.27 13.65
CA VAL A 39 5.59 1.71 12.41
C VAL A 39 5.19 0.50 11.58
N LEU A 40 3.91 0.40 11.21
CA LEU A 40 3.44 -0.59 10.24
C LEU A 40 3.34 0.03 8.85
N GLN A 41 4.11 -0.50 7.88
CA GLN A 41 3.95 -0.11 6.49
C GLN A 41 2.81 -0.88 5.81
N LEU A 42 1.75 -0.16 5.45
CA LEU A 42 0.63 -0.67 4.67
C LEU A 42 0.92 -0.56 3.17
N THR A 43 0.65 -1.64 2.42
CA THR A 43 0.95 -1.68 0.99
C THR A 43 0.03 -2.62 0.22
N HIS A 44 -0.23 -2.27 -1.04
CA HIS A 44 -0.81 -3.17 -2.04
C HIS A 44 0.14 -3.24 -3.23
N SER A 45 0.60 -4.45 -3.55
CA SER A 45 1.71 -4.68 -4.50
C SER A 45 1.40 -4.34 -5.96
N GLY A 46 0.12 -4.14 -6.31
CA GLY A 46 -0.28 -3.76 -7.66
C GLY A 46 0.17 -4.79 -8.70
N ARG A 47 0.92 -4.35 -9.69
CA ARG A 47 1.49 -5.19 -10.76
C ARG A 47 2.35 -6.35 -10.27
N ARG A 48 2.92 -6.25 -9.07
CA ARG A 48 3.81 -7.26 -8.47
C ARG A 48 3.07 -8.16 -7.47
N SER A 49 1.73 -8.24 -7.59
CA SER A 49 0.93 -9.07 -6.71
C SER A 49 1.01 -10.53 -7.09
N ASN A 50 1.08 -11.39 -6.07
CA ASN A 50 0.90 -12.82 -6.18
C ASN A 50 -0.26 -13.24 -5.25
N ASN A 51 -0.97 -14.30 -5.66
CA ASN A 51 -1.98 -14.95 -4.83
C ASN A 51 -1.32 -15.75 -3.68
N LYS A 52 -2.13 -16.44 -2.90
CA LYS A 52 -1.66 -17.28 -1.79
C LYS A 52 -0.79 -18.49 -2.23
N ASN A 53 -0.91 -18.91 -3.49
CA ASN A 53 -0.13 -19.99 -4.07
C ASN A 53 1.12 -19.52 -4.81
N TRP A 54 1.46 -18.22 -4.70
CA TRP A 54 2.58 -17.57 -5.39
C TRP A 54 2.45 -17.48 -6.91
N GLU A 55 1.26 -17.64 -7.43
CA GLU A 55 1.00 -17.39 -8.83
C GLU A 55 0.83 -15.88 -9.05
N PRO A 56 1.44 -15.30 -10.10
CA PRO A 56 1.28 -13.89 -10.41
C PRO A 56 -0.18 -13.51 -10.65
N THR A 57 -0.64 -12.47 -9.96
CA THR A 57 -1.96 -11.87 -10.12
C THR A 57 -1.81 -10.35 -10.23
N PRO A 58 -1.16 -9.88 -11.31
CA PRO A 58 -0.86 -8.45 -11.45
C PRO A 58 -2.14 -7.64 -11.61
N LEU A 59 -2.26 -6.59 -10.79
CA LEU A 59 -3.33 -5.61 -10.83
C LEU A 59 -2.73 -4.23 -11.10
N ALA A 60 -3.12 -3.60 -12.19
CA ALA A 60 -2.64 -2.29 -12.61
C ALA A 60 -3.76 -1.25 -12.58
N VAL A 61 -3.42 0.04 -12.63
CA VAL A 61 -4.41 1.11 -12.73
C VAL A 61 -4.64 1.58 -14.17
N CYS A 62 -3.67 1.36 -15.05
CA CYS A 62 -3.75 1.62 -16.48
C CYS A 62 -2.72 0.76 -17.21
N GLU A 63 -2.86 0.63 -18.52
CA GLU A 63 -1.83 0.03 -19.38
C GLU A 63 -0.56 0.88 -19.36
N ASN A 64 0.60 0.22 -19.37
CA ASN A 64 1.89 0.87 -19.30
C ASN A 64 2.94 0.06 -20.03
N PRO A 65 3.31 0.45 -21.27
CA PRO A 65 4.22 -0.32 -22.11
C PRO A 65 5.63 -0.50 -21.53
N TYR A 66 6.03 0.30 -20.55
CA TYR A 66 7.33 0.18 -19.89
C TYR A 66 7.31 -0.71 -18.65
N MET A 67 6.14 -0.99 -18.11
CA MET A 67 5.97 -1.77 -16.87
C MET A 67 5.29 -3.11 -17.14
N ASP A 68 4.50 -3.23 -18.22
CA ASP A 68 3.67 -4.40 -18.47
C ASP A 68 4.49 -5.65 -18.76
N ASP A 69 5.66 -5.50 -19.41
CA ASP A 69 6.58 -6.60 -19.74
C ASP A 69 7.41 -7.11 -18.54
N HIS A 70 7.34 -6.43 -17.38
CA HIS A 70 8.19 -6.69 -16.21
C HIS A 70 7.39 -6.88 -14.92
N THR A 71 6.19 -7.47 -15.00
CA THR A 71 5.28 -7.56 -13.86
C THR A 71 5.67 -8.60 -12.81
N SER A 72 6.52 -9.58 -13.14
CA SER A 72 6.97 -10.60 -12.21
C SER A 72 8.49 -10.57 -11.98
N ILE A 73 8.92 -11.00 -10.79
CA ILE A 73 10.34 -11.07 -10.40
C ILE A 73 11.09 -12.13 -11.22
N ASP A 74 10.41 -13.17 -11.69
CA ASP A 74 10.97 -14.28 -12.48
C ASP A 74 10.82 -14.12 -13.99
N GLY A 75 10.29 -12.97 -14.45
CA GLY A 75 10.01 -12.69 -15.87
C GLY A 75 8.75 -13.38 -16.41
N SER A 76 7.98 -14.10 -15.59
CA SER A 76 6.66 -14.61 -15.98
C SER A 76 5.63 -13.49 -15.87
N CYS A 77 5.04 -13.08 -16.99
CA CYS A 77 3.98 -12.09 -17.02
C CYS A 77 2.63 -12.80 -16.93
N GLY A 78 1.95 -12.69 -15.80
CA GLY A 78 0.52 -13.04 -15.71
C GLY A 78 -0.31 -12.06 -16.55
N LYS A 79 -1.56 -12.45 -16.89
CA LYS A 79 -2.49 -11.51 -17.53
C LYS A 79 -2.75 -10.35 -16.56
N ILE A 80 -2.38 -9.15 -16.96
CA ILE A 80 -2.59 -7.93 -16.17
C ILE A 80 -4.08 -7.61 -16.15
N GLU A 81 -4.62 -7.45 -14.96
CA GLU A 81 -5.97 -6.92 -14.73
C GLU A 81 -5.89 -5.41 -14.51
N ILE A 82 -6.75 -4.65 -15.19
CA ILE A 82 -6.88 -3.21 -14.93
C ILE A 82 -7.97 -3.00 -13.88
N ALA A 83 -7.60 -2.41 -12.76
CA ALA A 83 -8.49 -2.15 -11.65
C ALA A 83 -9.62 -1.20 -12.06
N THR A 84 -10.87 -1.58 -11.78
CA THR A 84 -12.03 -0.67 -11.88
C THR A 84 -12.01 0.36 -10.74
N ASP A 85 -12.87 1.35 -10.80
CA ASP A 85 -12.98 2.34 -9.71
C ASP A 85 -13.49 1.67 -8.41
N GLU A 86 -14.41 0.71 -8.51
CA GLU A 86 -14.89 -0.10 -7.38
C GLU A 86 -13.75 -0.92 -6.75
N LYS A 87 -12.86 -1.48 -7.59
CA LYS A 87 -11.70 -2.23 -7.09
C LYS A 87 -10.70 -1.33 -6.35
N ILE A 88 -10.55 -0.09 -6.79
CA ILE A 88 -9.73 0.90 -6.08
C ILE A 88 -10.38 1.27 -4.75
N GLU A 89 -11.71 1.40 -4.69
CA GLU A 89 -12.43 1.63 -3.42
C GLU A 89 -12.26 0.49 -2.43
N GLU A 90 -12.31 -0.77 -2.88
CA GLU A 90 -11.99 -1.93 -2.04
C GLU A 90 -10.57 -1.86 -1.49
N ILE A 91 -9.61 -1.42 -2.30
CA ILE A 91 -8.22 -1.26 -1.86
C ILE A 91 -8.09 -0.14 -0.84
N ILE A 92 -8.75 1.01 -1.04
CA ILE A 92 -8.80 2.11 -0.09
C ILE A 92 -9.33 1.61 1.26
N GLU A 93 -10.45 0.88 1.23
CA GLU A 93 -11.04 0.28 2.43
C GLU A 93 -10.08 -0.69 3.13
N GLY A 94 -9.34 -1.51 2.36
CA GLY A 94 -8.31 -2.39 2.89
C GLY A 94 -7.18 -1.66 3.62
N PHE A 95 -6.75 -0.50 3.14
CA PHE A 95 -5.77 0.35 3.84
C PHE A 95 -6.33 0.91 5.15
N ILE A 96 -7.59 1.38 5.12
CA ILE A 96 -8.25 1.94 6.31
C ILE A 96 -8.42 0.85 7.38
N HIS A 97 -8.91 -0.32 6.99
CA HIS A 97 -9.05 -1.46 7.89
C HIS A 97 -7.70 -1.97 8.44
N GLY A 98 -6.67 -2.02 7.59
CA GLY A 98 -5.30 -2.34 8.04
C GLY A 98 -4.78 -1.36 9.10
N ALA A 99 -5.16 -0.08 9.03
CA ALA A 99 -4.80 0.91 10.04
C ALA A 99 -5.60 0.73 11.36
N GLU A 100 -6.85 0.32 11.30
CA GLU A 100 -7.64 -0.06 12.50
C GLU A 100 -6.96 -1.21 13.24
N LEU A 101 -6.59 -2.27 12.52
CA LEU A 101 -5.88 -3.41 13.09
C LEU A 101 -4.48 -3.05 13.61
N ALA A 102 -3.78 -2.11 12.94
CA ALA A 102 -2.50 -1.61 13.41
C ALA A 102 -2.64 -0.89 14.76
N ALA A 103 -3.66 -0.05 14.91
CA ALA A 103 -3.96 0.62 16.18
C ALA A 103 -4.32 -0.41 17.28
N GLU A 104 -5.12 -1.43 16.97
CA GLU A 104 -5.46 -2.53 17.87
C GLU A 104 -4.21 -3.30 18.32
N ALA A 105 -3.28 -3.58 17.39
CA ALA A 105 -2.03 -4.27 17.69
C ALA A 105 -1.07 -3.45 18.55
N GLY A 106 -1.24 -2.11 18.61
CA GLY A 106 -0.39 -1.21 19.41
C GLY A 106 0.75 -0.55 18.63
N PHE A 107 0.62 -0.43 17.31
CA PHE A 107 1.53 0.41 16.52
C PHE A 107 1.30 1.89 16.81
N ASP A 108 2.39 2.66 16.80
CA ASP A 108 2.37 4.12 16.99
C ASP A 108 1.99 4.85 15.70
N CYS A 109 2.33 4.26 14.53
CA CYS A 109 2.17 4.87 13.23
C CYS A 109 1.86 3.84 12.14
N VAL A 110 1.09 4.25 11.13
CA VAL A 110 1.01 3.55 9.85
C VAL A 110 1.72 4.35 8.76
N ASP A 111 2.54 3.65 7.96
CA ASP A 111 3.22 4.20 6.78
C ASP A 111 2.44 3.77 5.53
N VAL A 112 1.70 4.69 4.92
CA VAL A 112 0.98 4.46 3.67
C VAL A 112 1.97 4.49 2.51
N LYS A 113 2.22 3.32 1.91
CA LYS A 113 3.21 3.19 0.85
C LYS A 113 2.70 3.64 -0.51
N VAL A 114 3.25 4.76 -1.00
CA VAL A 114 2.95 5.38 -2.30
C VAL A 114 4.23 5.47 -3.14
N CYS A 115 4.94 4.33 -3.26
CA CYS A 115 6.23 4.26 -3.95
C CYS A 115 6.45 2.89 -4.60
N HIS A 116 7.61 2.69 -5.27
CA HIS A 116 8.08 1.45 -5.88
C HIS A 116 7.15 0.87 -6.95
N GLU A 117 6.45 1.72 -7.71
CA GLU A 117 5.51 1.30 -8.76
C GLU A 117 4.37 0.40 -8.24
N TYR A 118 4.01 0.55 -6.95
CA TYR A 118 2.87 -0.14 -6.38
C TYR A 118 1.58 0.64 -6.64
N ILE A 119 0.42 0.06 -6.37
CA ILE A 119 -0.86 0.55 -6.87
C ILE A 119 -1.14 2.03 -6.57
N LEU A 120 -0.86 2.50 -5.34
CA LEU A 120 -1.09 3.90 -4.97
C LEU A 120 -0.14 4.84 -5.72
N ARG A 121 1.10 4.40 -5.99
CA ARG A 121 2.03 5.19 -6.79
C ARG A 121 1.60 5.22 -8.26
N GLU A 122 1.12 4.12 -8.82
CA GLU A 122 0.59 4.11 -10.18
C GLU A 122 -0.57 5.08 -10.35
N LEU A 123 -1.47 5.18 -9.36
CA LEU A 123 -2.57 6.15 -9.37
C LEU A 123 -2.06 7.59 -9.51
N LEU A 124 -0.96 7.96 -8.87
CA LEU A 124 -0.39 9.31 -9.03
C LEU A 124 0.05 9.63 -10.46
N SER A 125 0.36 8.62 -11.26
CA SER A 125 0.72 8.78 -12.69
C SER A 125 -0.36 8.33 -13.67
N ALA A 126 -1.57 8.11 -13.22
CA ALA A 126 -2.69 7.64 -14.04
C ALA A 126 -3.35 8.76 -14.86
N PHE A 127 -2.58 9.46 -15.69
CA PHE A 127 -3.03 10.61 -16.47
C PHE A 127 -4.10 10.26 -17.52
N THR A 128 -4.00 9.09 -18.12
CA THR A 128 -4.89 8.63 -19.18
C THR A 128 -6.01 7.73 -18.69
N ARG A 129 -5.97 7.33 -17.41
CA ARG A 129 -7.03 6.52 -16.82
C ARG A 129 -8.36 7.27 -16.81
N PRO A 130 -9.46 6.68 -17.32
CA PRO A 130 -10.79 7.22 -17.13
C PRO A 130 -11.26 7.04 -15.68
N GLY A 131 -12.38 7.72 -15.34
CA GLY A 131 -13.03 7.55 -14.03
C GLY A 131 -12.50 8.51 -12.96
N LYS A 132 -12.91 8.27 -11.73
CA LYS A 132 -12.68 9.19 -10.60
C LYS A 132 -11.28 9.15 -9.99
N PHE A 133 -10.46 8.16 -10.39
CA PHE A 133 -9.08 7.98 -9.91
C PHE A 133 -8.03 8.22 -11.00
N GLY A 134 -8.35 8.96 -12.06
CA GLY A 134 -7.43 9.26 -13.16
C GLY A 134 -7.63 10.62 -13.79
N GLY A 135 -6.73 11.00 -14.68
CA GLY A 135 -6.76 12.27 -15.39
C GLY A 135 -6.25 13.46 -14.56
N SER A 136 -7.11 14.24 -13.95
CA SER A 136 -6.72 15.43 -13.18
C SER A 136 -5.86 15.09 -11.94
N PHE A 137 -5.11 16.07 -11.45
CA PHE A 137 -4.31 15.92 -10.25
C PHE A 137 -5.16 15.49 -9.04
N GLU A 138 -6.31 16.12 -8.86
CA GLU A 138 -7.26 15.83 -7.78
C GLU A 138 -7.74 14.37 -7.83
N ASN A 139 -8.04 13.87 -9.03
CA ASN A 139 -8.47 12.49 -9.20
C ASN A 139 -7.34 11.50 -8.94
N ARG A 140 -6.14 11.76 -9.45
CA ARG A 140 -4.97 10.89 -9.26
C ARG A 140 -4.50 10.81 -7.80
N THR A 141 -4.70 11.85 -7.02
CA THR A 141 -4.37 11.91 -5.59
C THR A 141 -5.52 11.46 -4.69
N ARG A 142 -6.74 11.34 -5.22
CA ARG A 142 -7.96 11.05 -4.47
C ARG A 142 -7.82 9.84 -3.56
N ALA A 143 -7.33 8.70 -4.08
CA ALA A 143 -7.22 7.48 -3.30
C ALA A 143 -6.34 7.64 -2.05
N LEU A 144 -5.23 8.38 -2.17
CA LEU A 144 -4.36 8.68 -1.03
C LEU A 144 -5.08 9.52 0.02
N PHE A 145 -5.79 10.58 -0.38
CA PHE A 145 -6.52 11.42 0.56
C PHE A 145 -7.72 10.69 1.18
N ASP A 146 -8.44 9.88 0.39
CA ASP A 146 -9.55 9.06 0.91
C ASP A 146 -9.06 8.05 1.96
N ILE A 147 -7.87 7.47 1.80
CA ILE A 147 -7.23 6.61 2.80
C ILE A 147 -6.92 7.41 4.07
N ILE A 148 -6.23 8.55 3.95
CA ILE A 148 -5.85 9.38 5.10
C ILE A 148 -7.09 9.83 5.89
N ASP A 149 -8.09 10.35 5.19
CA ASP A 149 -9.34 10.80 5.79
C ASP A 149 -10.13 9.65 6.42
N GLY A 150 -10.13 8.48 5.75
CA GLY A 150 -10.77 7.27 6.27
C GLY A 150 -10.12 6.80 7.56
N ILE A 151 -8.79 6.74 7.63
CA ILE A 151 -8.05 6.38 8.84
C ILE A 151 -8.36 7.39 9.96
N ARG A 152 -8.31 8.70 9.68
CA ARG A 152 -8.64 9.73 10.67
C ARG A 152 -10.06 9.64 11.20
N ARG A 153 -11.03 9.29 10.35
CA ARG A 153 -12.43 9.10 10.80
C ARG A 153 -12.61 7.86 11.67
N ARG A 154 -11.93 6.74 11.36
CA ARG A 154 -12.13 5.47 12.07
C ARG A 154 -11.26 5.30 13.29
N VAL A 155 -10.00 5.69 13.21
CA VAL A 155 -9.02 5.51 14.29
C VAL A 155 -8.85 6.80 15.11
N GLY A 156 -9.18 7.95 14.52
CA GLY A 156 -9.01 9.25 15.19
C GLY A 156 -7.54 9.61 15.37
N GLY A 157 -7.21 10.16 16.54
CA GLY A 157 -5.83 10.51 16.92
C GLY A 157 -5.04 9.36 17.56
N GLY A 158 -5.57 8.15 17.57
CA GLY A 158 -4.95 6.99 18.25
C GLY A 158 -3.75 6.40 17.51
N ILE A 159 -3.52 6.80 16.26
CA ILE A 159 -2.36 6.37 15.45
C ILE A 159 -1.86 7.52 14.58
N GLU A 160 -0.57 7.64 14.41
CA GLU A 160 -0.01 8.59 13.46
C GLU A 160 -0.03 8.04 12.04
N ILE A 161 0.00 8.95 11.04
CA ILE A 161 0.00 8.57 9.63
C ILE A 161 1.22 9.21 8.98
N CYS A 162 2.09 8.41 8.40
CA CYS A 162 3.10 8.88 7.48
C CYS A 162 2.87 8.30 6.07
N VAL A 163 3.47 8.93 5.07
CA VAL A 163 3.32 8.56 3.66
C VAL A 163 4.70 8.47 3.04
N ARG A 164 4.99 7.34 2.39
CA ARG A 164 6.24 7.16 1.65
C ARG A 164 6.02 7.42 0.17
N LEU A 165 6.60 8.49 -0.35
CA LEU A 165 6.53 8.90 -1.75
C LEU A 165 7.86 8.69 -2.47
N ASN A 166 7.82 8.38 -3.78
CA ASN A 166 8.97 8.51 -4.66
C ASN A 166 9.16 9.97 -5.06
N ALA A 167 10.41 10.42 -5.08
CA ALA A 167 10.77 11.68 -5.73
C ALA A 167 10.93 11.51 -7.26
N TYR A 168 11.27 10.28 -7.71
CA TYR A 168 11.49 9.93 -9.10
C TYR A 168 11.31 8.43 -9.32
N ASP A 169 10.72 8.01 -10.45
CA ASP A 169 10.35 6.62 -10.72
C ASP A 169 11.15 5.92 -11.80
N CYS A 170 12.11 6.60 -12.43
CA CYS A 170 12.91 6.05 -13.53
C CYS A 170 12.10 5.57 -14.75
N VAL A 171 10.84 5.90 -14.84
CA VAL A 171 10.01 5.61 -16.01
C VAL A 171 10.05 6.80 -16.95
N PRO A 172 10.24 6.60 -18.28
CA PRO A 172 10.33 7.71 -19.23
C PRO A 172 9.10 8.62 -19.19
N TYR A 173 9.33 9.91 -19.17
CA TYR A 173 8.28 10.91 -19.29
C TYR A 173 8.04 11.28 -20.77
N PRO A 174 6.81 11.51 -21.23
CA PRO A 174 5.54 11.33 -20.53
C PRO A 174 5.04 9.89 -20.67
N MET A 175 5.13 9.18 -19.58
CA MET A 175 4.85 7.78 -19.59
C MET A 175 3.40 7.39 -19.67
N ALA A 176 2.56 8.26 -19.26
CA ALA A 176 1.14 8.00 -19.13
C ALA A 176 0.31 8.91 -20.03
N GLY A 177 0.86 9.33 -21.13
CA GLY A 177 0.16 10.11 -22.10
C GLY A 177 0.91 11.36 -22.59
N GLU A 178 0.43 11.93 -23.63
CA GLU A 178 0.85 13.26 -24.07
C GLU A 178 0.46 14.30 -23.03
N TRP A 179 1.38 15.17 -22.71
CA TRP A 179 1.22 16.28 -21.75
C TRP A 179 0.74 17.50 -22.47
#